data_7900be18154420ea0bf6decf0f809cd7
#
_entry.id   7900be18154420ea0bf6decf0f809cd7
#
_cell.length_a   1.000
_cell.length_b   1.000
_cell.length_c   1.000
_cell.angle_alpha   90.00
_cell.angle_beta   90.00
_cell.angle_gamma   90.00
#
_symmetry.space_group_name_H-M   'P 1'
#
loop_
_entity.id
_entity.type
_entity.pdbx_description
1 polymer ?
#
loop_
_entity_poly.entity_id
_entity_poly.type
_entity_poly.pdbx_seq_one_letter_code
_entity_poly.pdbx_strand_id
1 'polypeptide(L)'
;SSGGSMFDVIDELKKHGIKKVFVITTFTLFTEGIEKFDKYYKDGLLAGIYTSNLSFIPEEFKEKEWLHVCDCSKMISNVIYNIHNDLSISNILRDKSEPIKMLEKKFNGGK
;
A
#
# COMPACT_ATOMS: atom_id res chain seq x y z
N SER A 1 -2.55 -11.13 -5.22
CA SER A 1 -2.32 -10.87 -6.63
C SER A 1 -0.83 -10.94 -6.95
N SER A 2 -0.47 -11.65 -8.00
CA SER A 2 0.93 -11.88 -8.43
C SER A 2 1.59 -10.61 -9.02
N GLY A 3 0.83 -9.60 -9.37
CA GLY A 3 1.30 -8.42 -10.11
C GLY A 3 1.15 -8.52 -11.63
N GLY A 4 0.99 -9.71 -12.22
CA GLY A 4 0.85 -9.87 -13.67
C GLY A 4 -0.31 -9.07 -14.23
N SER A 5 -1.50 -9.25 -13.69
CA SER A 5 -2.69 -8.48 -14.10
C SER A 5 -2.57 -6.96 -13.85
N MET A 6 -1.74 -6.54 -12.88
CA MET A 6 -1.48 -5.13 -12.63
C MET A 6 -0.69 -4.51 -13.79
N PHE A 7 0.34 -5.18 -14.29
CA PHE A 7 1.13 -4.69 -15.42
C PHE A 7 0.31 -4.62 -16.70
N ASP A 8 -0.57 -5.61 -16.94
CA ASP A 8 -1.48 -5.59 -18.07
C ASP A 8 -2.41 -4.37 -18.04
N VAL A 9 -2.92 -4.02 -16.85
CA VAL A 9 -3.74 -2.81 -16.65
C VAL A 9 -2.92 -1.54 -16.90
N ILE A 10 -1.68 -1.47 -16.40
CA ILE A 10 -0.80 -0.31 -16.62
C ILE A 10 -0.53 -0.13 -18.12
N ASP A 11 -0.23 -1.22 -18.83
CA ASP A 11 0.02 -1.18 -20.28
C ASP A 11 -1.21 -0.73 -21.07
N GLU A 12 -2.40 -1.19 -20.67
CA GLU A 12 -3.65 -0.75 -21.30
C GLU A 12 -3.93 0.74 -21.02
N LEU A 13 -3.75 1.19 -19.79
CA LEU A 13 -3.89 2.61 -19.44
C LEU A 13 -2.91 3.49 -20.21
N LYS A 14 -1.68 3.02 -20.44
CA LYS A 14 -0.70 3.72 -21.27
C LYS A 14 -1.19 3.93 -22.71
N LYS A 15 -1.81 2.92 -23.33
CA LYS A 15 -2.39 3.04 -24.67
C LYS A 15 -3.46 4.13 -24.74
N HIS A 16 -4.16 4.38 -23.63
CA HIS A 16 -5.15 5.45 -23.50
C HIS A 16 -4.57 6.80 -23.07
N GLY A 17 -3.26 6.96 -23.09
CA GLY A 17 -2.58 8.23 -22.82
C GLY A 17 -2.35 8.54 -21.33
N ILE A 18 -2.60 7.60 -20.44
CA ILE A 18 -2.27 7.76 -19.01
C ILE A 18 -0.76 7.74 -18.83
N LYS A 19 -0.23 8.75 -18.15
CA LYS A 19 1.22 8.94 -18.02
C LYS A 19 1.80 8.34 -16.73
N LYS A 20 1.00 8.27 -15.66
CA LYS A 20 1.45 7.79 -14.34
C LYS A 20 0.34 7.01 -13.65
N VAL A 21 0.69 5.86 -13.08
CA VAL A 21 -0.23 5.01 -12.34
C VAL A 21 0.28 4.83 -10.91
N PHE A 22 -0.58 5.06 -9.94
CA PHE A 22 -0.39 4.64 -8.55
C PHE A 22 -1.17 3.36 -8.30
N VAL A 23 -0.55 2.42 -7.62
CA VAL A 23 -1.19 1.16 -7.24
C VAL A 23 -1.42 1.14 -5.74
N ILE A 24 -2.64 0.85 -5.33
CA ILE A 24 -3.00 0.66 -3.92
C ILE A 24 -3.54 -0.75 -3.76
N THR A 25 -2.99 -1.51 -2.86
CA THR A 25 -3.40 -2.89 -2.60
C THR A 25 -3.27 -3.22 -1.11
N THR A 26 -4.16 -4.06 -0.60
CA THR A 26 -4.10 -4.50 0.80
C THR A 26 -2.86 -5.34 1.05
N PHE A 27 -2.50 -6.24 0.12
CA PHE A 27 -1.29 -7.06 0.17
C PHE A 27 -0.80 -7.42 -1.22
N THR A 28 0.50 -7.61 -1.33
CA THR A 28 1.20 -8.00 -2.56
C THR A 28 2.00 -9.28 -2.33
N LEU A 29 2.13 -10.09 -3.36
CA LEU A 29 2.95 -11.30 -3.33
C LEU A 29 4.30 -11.13 -4.07
N PHE A 30 4.43 -10.10 -4.90
CA PHE A 30 5.64 -9.77 -5.67
C PHE A 30 6.23 -10.95 -6.47
N THR A 31 5.38 -11.80 -7.03
CA THR A 31 5.82 -13.02 -7.74
C THR A 31 6.40 -12.76 -9.13
N GLU A 32 6.23 -11.56 -9.68
CA GLU A 32 6.74 -11.17 -11.01
C GLU A 32 8.23 -10.76 -11.02
N GLY A 33 8.88 -10.78 -9.85
CA GLY A 33 10.26 -10.32 -9.73
C GLY A 33 10.41 -8.80 -9.65
N ILE A 34 11.49 -8.36 -9.01
CA ILE A 34 11.77 -6.96 -8.71
C ILE A 34 12.09 -6.14 -9.97
N GLU A 35 12.73 -6.77 -10.96
CA GLU A 35 13.21 -6.13 -12.18
C GLU A 35 12.07 -5.55 -13.01
N LYS A 36 10.94 -6.23 -13.04
CA LYS A 36 9.76 -5.77 -13.79
C LYS A 36 9.18 -4.50 -13.16
N PHE A 37 9.08 -4.45 -11.84
CA PHE A 37 8.63 -3.26 -11.11
C PHE A 37 9.61 -2.08 -11.29
N ASP A 38 10.91 -2.34 -11.16
CA ASP A 38 11.95 -1.32 -11.37
C ASP A 38 11.89 -0.74 -12.78
N LYS A 39 11.68 -1.57 -13.79
CA LYS A 39 11.51 -1.12 -15.18
C LYS A 39 10.34 -0.16 -15.33
N TYR A 40 9.15 -0.54 -14.86
CA TYR A 40 7.94 0.29 -14.98
C TYR A 40 8.07 1.61 -14.20
N TYR A 41 8.79 1.59 -13.07
CA TYR A 41 9.10 2.80 -12.31
C TYR A 41 10.07 3.71 -13.05
N LYS A 42 11.18 3.17 -13.59
CA LYS A 42 12.16 3.92 -14.38
C LYS A 42 11.57 4.50 -15.66
N ASP A 43 10.67 3.77 -16.30
CA ASP A 43 9.95 4.25 -17.49
C ASP A 43 8.89 5.32 -17.15
N GLY A 44 8.72 5.64 -15.87
CA GLY A 44 7.78 6.66 -15.38
C GLY A 44 6.31 6.27 -15.45
N LEU A 45 6.01 5.00 -15.77
CA LEU A 45 4.65 4.48 -15.86
C LEU A 45 4.06 4.16 -14.49
N LEU A 46 4.86 3.54 -13.63
CA LEU A 46 4.53 3.26 -12.24
C LEU A 46 5.08 4.39 -11.37
N ALA A 47 4.20 5.13 -10.71
CA ALA A 47 4.60 6.22 -9.81
C ALA A 47 4.84 5.74 -8.38
N GLY A 48 4.17 4.68 -7.96
CA GLY A 48 4.36 4.07 -6.65
C GLY A 48 3.35 2.97 -6.36
N ILE A 49 3.71 2.08 -5.45
CA ILE A 49 2.86 1.02 -4.92
C ILE A 49 2.68 1.27 -3.43
N TYR A 50 1.45 1.35 -2.99
CA TYR A 50 1.06 1.47 -1.59
C TYR A 50 0.43 0.16 -1.13
N THR A 51 1.03 -0.49 -0.16
CA THR A 51 0.57 -1.77 0.38
C THR A 51 0.65 -1.79 1.90
N SER A 52 0.04 -2.78 2.53
CA SER A 52 0.17 -2.99 3.97
C SER A 52 1.28 -4.00 4.29
N ASN A 53 1.65 -4.10 5.56
CA ASN A 53 2.51 -5.15 6.10
C ASN A 53 1.73 -6.40 6.57
N LEU A 54 0.54 -6.62 6.03
CA LEU A 54 -0.29 -7.80 6.35
C LEU A 54 0.16 -9.07 5.62
N SER A 55 1.03 -8.94 4.63
CA SER A 55 1.71 -10.06 3.96
C SER A 55 3.22 -9.90 4.06
N PHE A 56 3.94 -11.00 3.87
CA PHE A 56 5.39 -10.95 3.83
C PHE A 56 5.88 -10.08 2.66
N ILE A 57 6.79 -9.18 2.94
CA ILE A 57 7.48 -8.33 1.97
C ILE A 57 8.97 -8.66 2.05
N PRO A 58 9.59 -9.18 0.99
CA PRO A 58 11.03 -9.44 0.96
C PRO A 58 11.85 -8.17 1.23
N GLU A 59 12.98 -8.29 1.92
CA GLU A 59 13.80 -7.13 2.31
C GLU A 59 14.24 -6.31 1.09
N GLU A 60 14.60 -6.96 -0.01
CA GLU A 60 15.01 -6.32 -1.26
C GLU A 60 13.98 -5.36 -1.86
N PHE A 61 12.67 -5.57 -1.55
CA PHE A 61 11.60 -4.68 -1.97
C PHE A 61 11.42 -3.50 -1.03
N LYS A 62 11.73 -3.66 0.26
CA LYS A 62 11.53 -2.60 1.26
C LYS A 62 12.39 -1.36 1.04
N GLU A 63 13.55 -1.53 0.39
CA GLU A 63 14.47 -0.44 0.08
C GLU A 63 14.11 0.32 -1.22
N LYS A 64 13.07 -0.13 -1.94
CA LYS A 64 12.67 0.47 -3.21
C LYS A 64 11.89 1.75 -3.02
N GLU A 65 12.29 2.82 -3.71
CA GLU A 65 11.64 4.12 -3.67
C GLU A 65 10.17 4.11 -4.11
N TRP A 66 9.81 3.16 -4.96
CA TRP A 66 8.44 3.02 -5.45
C TRP A 66 7.52 2.24 -4.51
N LEU A 67 8.05 1.58 -3.47
CA LEU A 67 7.25 0.80 -2.52
C LEU A 67 7.01 1.59 -1.23
N HIS A 68 5.75 1.80 -0.92
CA HIS A 68 5.31 2.45 0.31
C HIS A 68 4.51 1.45 1.15
N VAL A 69 5.05 1.04 2.28
CA VAL A 69 4.42 0.06 3.18
C VAL A 69 3.70 0.78 4.30
N CYS A 70 2.39 0.56 4.38
CA CYS A 70 1.56 1.03 5.48
C CYS A 70 1.64 0.03 6.64
N ASP A 71 2.08 0.49 7.80
CA ASP A 71 2.16 -0.34 9.00
C ASP A 71 0.79 -0.47 9.67
N CYS A 72 0.23 -1.66 9.62
CA CYS A 72 -1.05 -2.02 10.23
C CYS A 72 -0.92 -2.69 11.60
N SER A 73 0.30 -2.78 12.16
CA SER A 73 0.58 -3.54 13.39
C SER A 73 -0.23 -3.06 14.58
N LYS A 74 -0.38 -1.74 14.75
CA LYS A 74 -1.18 -1.15 15.83
C LYS A 74 -2.65 -1.54 15.72
N MET A 75 -3.22 -1.48 14.53
CA MET A 75 -4.61 -1.85 14.30
C MET A 75 -4.83 -3.34 14.61
N ILE A 76 -3.96 -4.21 14.11
CA ILE A 76 -4.04 -5.66 14.35
C ILE A 76 -3.87 -5.99 15.82
N SER A 77 -2.93 -5.35 16.52
CA SER A 77 -2.74 -5.53 17.96
C SER A 77 -4.00 -5.16 18.75
N ASN A 78 -4.66 -4.07 18.40
CA ASN A 78 -5.92 -3.67 19.03
C ASN A 78 -7.05 -4.66 18.76
N VAL A 79 -7.14 -5.20 17.54
CA VAL A 79 -8.13 -6.26 17.20
C VAL A 79 -7.87 -7.51 18.04
N ILE A 80 -6.63 -7.98 18.14
CA ILE A 80 -6.24 -9.15 18.95
C ILE A 80 -6.58 -8.91 20.40
N TYR A 81 -6.23 -7.75 20.97
CA TYR A 81 -6.55 -7.39 22.34
C TYR A 81 -8.06 -7.42 22.62
N ASN A 82 -8.85 -6.82 21.73
CA ASN A 82 -10.29 -6.77 21.91
C ASN A 82 -10.92 -8.18 21.83
N ILE A 83 -10.49 -9.01 20.88
CA ILE A 83 -10.98 -10.40 20.78
C ILE A 83 -10.60 -11.19 22.04
N HIS A 84 -9.37 -11.05 22.52
CA HIS A 84 -8.91 -11.76 23.73
C HIS A 84 -9.69 -11.35 24.99
N ASN A 85 -10.18 -10.12 25.07
CA ASN A 85 -10.93 -9.60 26.21
C ASN A 85 -12.45 -9.56 25.96
N ASP A 86 -12.95 -10.27 24.97
CA ASP A 86 -14.38 -10.31 24.60
C ASP A 86 -14.99 -8.92 24.34
N LEU A 87 -14.18 -7.98 23.86
CA LEU A 87 -14.59 -6.62 23.52
C LEU A 87 -15.00 -6.50 22.05
N SER A 88 -15.86 -5.54 21.75
CA SER A 88 -16.26 -5.26 20.36
C SER A 88 -15.10 -4.68 19.54
N ILE A 89 -14.93 -5.16 18.31
CA ILE A 89 -13.99 -4.64 17.33
C ILE A 89 -14.60 -3.57 16.42
N SER A 90 -15.92 -3.36 16.49
CA SER A 90 -16.63 -2.44 15.59
C SER A 90 -16.10 -1.02 15.65
N ASN A 91 -15.74 -0.54 16.83
CA ASN A 91 -15.22 0.81 17.02
C ASN A 91 -13.84 0.96 16.39
N ILE A 92 -12.97 -0.07 16.46
CA ILE A 92 -11.64 -0.06 15.84
C ILE A 92 -11.77 0.05 14.31
N LEU A 93 -12.69 -0.71 13.71
CA LEU A 93 -12.88 -0.75 12.26
C LEU A 93 -13.57 0.51 11.71
N ARG A 94 -14.37 1.20 12.54
CA ARG A 94 -15.12 2.40 12.15
C ARG A 94 -14.41 3.70 12.50
N ASP A 95 -13.46 3.67 13.42
CA ASP A 95 -12.75 4.85 13.86
C ASP A 95 -11.77 5.33 12.78
N LYS A 96 -12.15 6.43 12.13
CA LYS A 96 -11.33 7.13 11.13
C LYS A 96 -10.61 8.35 11.68
N SER A 97 -10.68 8.58 13.00
CA SER A 97 -10.13 9.78 13.62
C SER A 97 -8.61 9.86 13.49
N GLU A 98 -7.90 8.76 13.69
CA GLU A 98 -6.44 8.70 13.59
C GLU A 98 -5.93 9.00 12.16
N PRO A 99 -6.42 8.32 11.10
CA PRO A 99 -6.03 8.66 9.74
C PRO A 99 -6.32 10.12 9.37
N ILE A 100 -7.48 10.65 9.79
CA ILE A 100 -7.85 12.06 9.54
C ILE A 100 -6.86 13.00 10.22
N LYS A 101 -6.57 12.82 11.51
CA LYS A 101 -5.60 13.62 12.25
C LYS A 101 -4.19 13.57 11.63
N MET A 102 -3.76 12.38 11.14
CA MET A 102 -2.48 12.25 10.46
C MET A 102 -2.44 13.06 9.15
N LEU A 103 -3.52 13.04 8.38
CA LEU A 103 -3.65 13.84 7.17
C LEU A 103 -3.66 15.34 7.48
N GLU A 104 -4.46 15.78 8.44
CA GLU A 104 -4.51 17.17 8.87
C GLU A 104 -3.14 17.67 9.34
N LYS A 105 -2.41 16.89 10.14
CA LYS A 105 -1.05 17.22 10.58
C LYS A 105 -0.09 17.36 9.40
N LYS A 106 -0.20 16.49 8.39
CA LYS A 106 0.65 16.53 7.21
C LYS A 106 0.35 17.74 6.33
N PHE A 107 -0.93 18.09 6.13
CA PHE A 107 -1.33 19.21 5.28
C PHE A 107 -1.22 20.56 5.99
N ASN A 108 -1.46 20.64 7.30
CA ASN A 108 -1.38 21.88 8.08
C ASN A 108 0.03 22.15 8.64
N GLY A 109 0.89 21.14 8.77
CA GLY A 109 2.28 21.28 9.22
C GLY A 109 3.26 21.77 8.15
N GLY A 110 2.80 21.96 6.93
CA GLY A 110 3.58 22.47 5.79
C GLY A 110 3.40 23.96 5.51
N LYS A 111 2.78 24.66 6.44
CA LYS A 111 2.67 26.13 6.37
C LYS A 111 3.72 26.81 7.23
#